data_04c4f622252df779db93cc2708c720f6
#
_entry.id   04c4f622252df779db93cc2708c720f6
#
_cell.length_a   1.000
_cell.length_b   1.000
_cell.length_c   1.000
_cell.angle_alpha   90.00
_cell.angle_beta   90.00
_cell.angle_gamma   90.00
#
_symmetry.space_group_name_H-M   'P 1'
#
loop_
_entity.id
_entity.type
_entity.pdbx_description
1 polymer ?
#
loop_
_entity_poly.entity_id
_entity_poly.type
_entity_poly.pdbx_seq_one_letter_code
_entity_poly.pdbx_strand_id
1 'polypeptide(L)'
;GKETYKGSIKDIAAEPGQTVTSPFLNGIPAVNPSTGDVRIEFYAAIRTPEPFLPAGTVIAREQTYVYTFHKKDAPQQAFATPEDNGRQLTFSGADFTATFDKQSGLLVSYRYKKQEFIHNGQGPRPFFWRAPIDNDYGARLPVRLKAWKEASYQEPKAENFDIVRGKDSTAVKVTYRFPQTDAR
;
A
#
# COMPACT_ATOMS: atom_id res chain seq x y z
N GLY A 1 6.82 -2.99 15.19
CA GLY A 1 7.94 -2.12 15.59
C GLY A 1 8.43 -2.47 16.99
N LYS A 2 9.60 -1.97 17.36
CA LYS A 2 10.14 -2.14 18.71
C LYS A 2 9.95 -0.85 19.46
N GLU A 3 9.30 -0.89 20.63
CA GLU A 3 9.26 0.24 21.55
C GLU A 3 10.67 0.45 22.13
N THR A 4 11.20 1.66 22.00
CA THR A 4 12.54 2.03 22.48
C THR A 4 12.50 2.96 23.68
N TYR A 5 11.38 3.67 23.85
CA TYR A 5 11.15 4.60 24.94
C TYR A 5 9.66 4.76 25.20
N LYS A 6 9.30 4.93 26.46
CA LYS A 6 7.97 5.27 26.91
C LYS A 6 8.05 6.31 28.01
N GLY A 7 7.24 7.34 27.92
CA GLY A 7 7.16 8.41 28.89
C GLY A 7 5.74 8.91 29.09
N SER A 8 5.56 9.86 29.96
CA SER A 8 4.27 10.54 30.14
C SER A 8 4.49 12.04 30.26
N ILE A 9 3.61 12.80 29.63
CA ILE A 9 3.52 14.25 29.78
C ILE A 9 2.49 14.49 30.87
N LYS A 10 2.91 15.17 31.92
CA LYS A 10 2.06 15.51 33.08
C LYS A 10 1.71 17.00 33.04
N ASP A 11 0.66 17.36 33.75
CA ASP A 11 0.29 18.74 34.01
C ASP A 11 -0.04 19.59 32.77
N ILE A 12 -0.60 18.95 31.74
CA ILE A 12 -1.28 19.66 30.66
C ILE A 12 -2.72 19.92 31.09
N ALA A 13 -3.06 21.19 31.22
CA ALA A 13 -4.43 21.65 31.45
C ALA A 13 -4.84 22.56 30.30
N ALA A 14 -5.99 22.28 29.69
CA ALA A 14 -6.60 23.10 28.66
C ALA A 14 -8.11 23.16 28.91
N GLU A 15 -8.67 24.36 28.91
CA GLU A 15 -10.11 24.55 28.94
C GLU A 15 -10.74 24.19 27.56
N PRO A 16 -12.03 23.87 27.53
CA PRO A 16 -12.72 23.60 26.26
C PRO A 16 -12.48 24.68 25.21
N GLY A 17 -12.03 24.28 24.04
CA GLY A 17 -11.70 25.20 22.93
C GLY A 17 -10.32 25.87 23.03
N GLN A 18 -9.54 25.61 24.08
CA GLN A 18 -8.17 26.12 24.18
C GLN A 18 -7.14 25.17 23.56
N THR A 19 -6.07 25.77 23.05
CA THR A 19 -4.89 25.04 22.59
C THR A 19 -3.73 25.34 23.53
N VAL A 20 -3.08 24.29 24.04
CA VAL A 20 -1.87 24.40 24.89
C VAL A 20 -0.70 23.75 24.19
N THR A 21 0.43 24.45 24.14
CA THR A 21 1.68 23.91 23.60
C THR A 21 2.60 23.54 24.74
N SER A 22 3.05 22.28 24.77
CA SER A 22 3.98 21.78 25.76
C SER A 22 5.23 21.21 25.10
N PRO A 23 6.45 21.61 25.52
CA PRO A 23 7.67 20.99 25.04
C PRO A 23 7.81 19.59 25.66
N PHE A 24 7.85 18.56 24.83
CA PHE A 24 7.95 17.17 25.29
C PHE A 24 9.27 16.48 24.91
N LEU A 25 10.09 17.10 24.05
CA LEU A 25 11.32 16.49 23.54
C LEU A 25 12.46 16.42 24.58
N ASN A 26 12.34 17.16 25.68
CA ASN A 26 13.33 17.13 26.75
C ASN A 26 13.27 15.78 27.48
N GLY A 27 14.31 14.97 27.31
CA GLY A 27 14.42 13.67 27.97
C GLY A 27 14.11 12.45 27.06
N ILE A 28 13.73 12.66 25.81
CA ILE A 28 13.66 11.56 24.85
C ILE A 28 15.10 11.16 24.46
N PRO A 29 15.50 9.90 24.63
CA PRO A 29 16.82 9.44 24.23
C PRO A 29 17.04 9.64 22.74
N ALA A 30 18.25 9.98 22.34
CA ALA A 30 18.63 10.00 20.94
C ALA A 30 18.45 8.58 20.35
N VAL A 31 17.65 8.48 19.31
CA VAL A 31 17.40 7.21 18.60
C VAL A 31 18.30 7.19 17.37
N ASN A 32 19.04 6.09 17.19
CA ASN A 32 19.82 5.89 15.98
C ASN A 32 18.91 5.35 14.88
N PRO A 33 18.64 6.12 13.81
CA PRO A 33 17.70 5.75 12.75
C PRO A 33 18.32 4.81 11.70
N SER A 34 19.39 4.11 12.01
CA SER A 34 20.17 3.34 11.03
C SER A 34 19.43 2.13 10.40
N THR A 35 18.31 1.72 10.97
CA THR A 35 17.63 0.47 10.59
C THR A 35 16.14 0.59 10.26
N GLY A 36 15.55 1.76 10.40
CA GLY A 36 14.11 1.92 10.14
C GLY A 36 13.55 3.29 10.50
N ASP A 37 12.28 3.47 10.25
CA ASP A 37 11.54 4.67 10.64
C ASP A 37 11.47 4.79 12.17
N VAL A 38 11.58 6.02 12.64
CA VAL A 38 11.34 6.37 14.04
C VAL A 38 10.07 7.21 14.12
N ARG A 39 9.15 6.78 14.95
CA ARG A 39 7.86 7.43 15.15
C ARG A 39 7.63 7.68 16.62
N ILE A 40 6.88 8.74 16.92
CA ILE A 40 6.31 8.97 18.24
C ILE A 40 4.82 8.76 18.17
N GLU A 41 4.29 7.99 19.08
CA GLU A 41 2.86 7.81 19.27
C GLU A 41 2.44 8.52 20.57
N PHE A 42 1.41 9.33 20.48
CA PHE A 42 0.81 10.03 21.60
C PHE A 42 -0.54 9.40 21.93
N TYR A 43 -0.80 9.29 23.20
CA TYR A 43 -2.07 8.81 23.71
C TYR A 43 -2.59 9.78 24.76
N ALA A 44 -3.79 10.30 24.58
CA ALA A 44 -4.50 10.98 25.65
C ALA A 44 -5.44 9.99 26.32
N ALA A 45 -5.29 9.83 27.63
CA ALA A 45 -6.12 8.93 28.41
C ALA A 45 -6.82 9.65 29.54
N ILE A 46 -8.02 9.20 29.89
CA ILE A 46 -8.80 9.72 31.00
C ILE A 46 -8.03 9.48 32.30
N ARG A 47 -7.87 10.54 33.08
CA ARG A 47 -7.19 10.49 34.39
C ARG A 47 -8.18 10.16 35.50
N THR A 48 -9.30 10.84 35.52
CA THR A 48 -10.37 10.64 36.51
C THR A 48 -11.50 9.86 35.85
N PRO A 49 -11.96 8.75 36.44
CA PRO A 49 -13.03 7.98 35.82
C PRO A 49 -14.33 8.81 35.71
N GLU A 50 -15.02 8.66 34.62
CA GLU A 50 -16.32 9.24 34.32
C GLU A 50 -17.34 8.13 34.03
N PRO A 51 -18.66 8.42 34.01
CA PRO A 51 -19.64 7.43 33.61
C PRO A 51 -19.30 6.82 32.25
N PHE A 52 -19.23 5.48 32.18
CA PHE A 52 -18.83 4.67 31.01
C PHE A 52 -17.39 4.83 30.50
N LEU A 53 -16.56 5.65 31.14
CA LEU A 53 -15.17 5.90 30.78
C LEU A 53 -14.25 5.69 31.98
N PRO A 54 -13.78 4.46 32.25
CA PRO A 54 -12.85 4.21 33.34
C PRO A 54 -11.51 4.95 33.16
N ALA A 55 -10.84 5.25 34.27
CA ALA A 55 -9.49 5.81 34.22
C ALA A 55 -8.56 4.95 33.35
N GLY A 56 -7.72 5.57 32.55
CA GLY A 56 -6.84 4.91 31.58
C GLY A 56 -7.47 4.67 30.22
N THR A 57 -8.78 4.95 30.03
CA THR A 57 -9.41 4.89 28.70
C THR A 57 -8.74 5.88 27.76
N VAL A 58 -8.18 5.40 26.67
CA VAL A 58 -7.56 6.22 25.62
C VAL A 58 -8.67 6.90 24.80
N ILE A 59 -8.70 8.21 24.79
CA ILE A 59 -9.69 9.04 24.10
C ILE A 59 -9.16 9.72 22.84
N ALA A 60 -7.85 9.83 22.72
CA ALA A 60 -7.23 10.34 21.51
C ALA A 60 -5.89 9.66 21.27
N ARG A 61 -5.55 9.52 20.00
CA ARG A 61 -4.29 8.91 19.57
C ARG A 61 -3.76 9.67 18.36
N GLU A 62 -2.47 9.95 18.39
CA GLU A 62 -1.77 10.60 17.27
C GLU A 62 -0.41 9.95 17.06
N GLN A 63 0.06 9.93 15.82
CA GLN A 63 1.37 9.43 15.48
C GLN A 63 2.09 10.43 14.57
N THR A 64 3.34 10.72 14.87
CA THR A 64 4.18 11.55 14.02
C THR A 64 5.53 10.89 13.73
N TYR A 65 6.09 11.19 12.57
CA TYR A 65 7.44 10.77 12.22
C TYR A 65 8.47 11.69 12.85
N VAL A 66 9.47 11.11 13.48
CA VAL A 66 10.68 11.82 13.91
C VAL A 66 11.76 11.68 12.84
N TYR A 67 11.82 10.50 12.24
CA TYR A 67 12.78 10.19 11.19
C TYR A 67 12.19 9.15 10.24
N THR A 68 12.32 9.43 8.96
CA THR A 68 11.98 8.47 7.89
C THR A 68 13.26 7.84 7.37
N PHE A 69 13.35 6.53 7.47
CA PHE A 69 14.50 5.79 6.97
C PHE A 69 14.46 5.73 5.44
N HIS A 70 15.47 6.29 4.82
CA HIS A 70 15.68 6.13 3.39
C HIS A 70 16.58 4.92 3.17
N LYS A 71 15.98 3.82 2.71
CA LYS A 71 16.76 2.66 2.29
C LYS A 71 17.69 3.10 1.17
N LYS A 72 19.00 2.86 1.32
CA LYS A 72 19.91 3.00 0.19
C LYS A 72 19.45 2.05 -0.90
N ASP A 73 19.40 2.55 -2.11
CA ASP A 73 19.07 1.73 -3.27
C ASP A 73 20.00 0.51 -3.28
N ALA A 74 19.41 -0.66 -3.42
CA ALA A 74 20.19 -1.86 -3.61
C ALA A 74 21.00 -1.69 -4.91
N PRO A 75 22.25 -2.18 -4.98
CA PRO A 75 22.99 -2.14 -6.22
C PRO A 75 22.11 -2.75 -7.31
N GLN A 76 21.94 -1.99 -8.39
CA GLN A 76 21.11 -2.42 -9.51
C GLN A 76 21.75 -3.64 -10.14
N GLN A 77 21.04 -4.75 -10.09
CA GLN A 77 21.44 -5.93 -10.84
C GLN A 77 20.98 -5.73 -12.29
N ALA A 78 21.90 -5.96 -13.21
CA ALA A 78 21.55 -5.98 -14.63
C ALA A 78 20.50 -7.08 -14.85
N PHE A 79 19.33 -6.70 -15.37
CA PHE A 79 18.33 -7.67 -15.78
C PHE A 79 18.80 -8.34 -17.07
N ALA A 80 18.65 -9.66 -17.14
CA ALA A 80 18.79 -10.37 -18.38
C ALA A 80 17.81 -9.82 -19.44
N THR A 81 18.17 -9.94 -20.70
CA THR A 81 17.22 -9.64 -21.79
C THR A 81 16.01 -10.53 -21.61
N PRO A 82 14.78 -9.95 -21.60
CA PRO A 82 13.59 -10.76 -21.41
C PRO A 82 13.42 -11.76 -22.56
N GLU A 83 13.03 -12.97 -22.23
CA GLU A 83 12.68 -14.01 -23.19
C GLU A 83 11.24 -13.79 -23.67
N ASP A 84 11.06 -13.64 -24.96
CA ASP A 84 9.78 -13.46 -25.62
C ASP A 84 9.48 -14.64 -26.55
N ASN A 85 8.49 -15.46 -26.20
CA ASN A 85 8.05 -16.59 -27.05
C ASN A 85 6.84 -16.27 -27.93
N GLY A 86 6.51 -14.99 -28.09
CA GLY A 86 5.35 -14.50 -28.83
C GLY A 86 4.08 -14.39 -27.99
N ARG A 87 3.80 -15.33 -27.10
CA ARG A 87 2.66 -15.31 -26.18
C ARG A 87 3.02 -14.79 -24.80
N GLN A 88 4.16 -15.17 -24.31
CA GLN A 88 4.62 -14.81 -22.97
C GLN A 88 5.94 -14.05 -23.03
N LEU A 89 6.08 -13.13 -22.12
CA LEU A 89 7.31 -12.38 -21.86
C LEU A 89 7.81 -12.73 -20.46
N THR A 90 9.01 -13.28 -20.37
CA THR A 90 9.63 -13.69 -19.10
C THR A 90 10.86 -12.86 -18.80
N PHE A 91 10.88 -12.24 -17.63
CA PHE A 91 12.03 -11.57 -17.05
C PHE A 91 12.68 -12.50 -16.04
N SER A 92 14.00 -12.65 -16.10
CA SER A 92 14.77 -13.45 -15.16
C SER A 92 15.84 -12.60 -14.47
N GLY A 93 15.96 -12.75 -13.17
CA GLY A 93 17.03 -12.21 -12.35
C GLY A 93 17.72 -13.33 -11.58
N ALA A 94 18.67 -12.99 -10.70
CA ALA A 94 19.41 -13.98 -9.94
C ALA A 94 18.52 -14.91 -9.10
N ASP A 95 17.50 -14.33 -8.47
CA ASP A 95 16.62 -15.04 -7.53
C ASP A 95 15.14 -15.04 -7.95
N PHE A 96 14.78 -14.43 -9.07
CA PHE A 96 13.39 -14.32 -9.47
C PHE A 96 13.16 -14.58 -10.97
N THR A 97 11.94 -14.99 -11.27
CA THR A 97 11.36 -14.94 -12.62
C THR A 97 9.98 -14.30 -12.56
N ALA A 98 9.68 -13.48 -13.57
CA ALA A 98 8.37 -12.84 -13.72
C ALA A 98 7.87 -13.05 -15.14
N THR A 99 6.73 -13.72 -15.31
CA THR A 99 6.17 -14.04 -16.62
C THR A 99 4.85 -13.33 -16.82
N PHE A 100 4.75 -12.60 -17.92
CA PHE A 100 3.53 -11.93 -18.37
C PHE A 100 2.92 -12.68 -19.53
N ASP A 101 1.61 -12.84 -19.55
CA ASP A 101 0.85 -13.26 -20.72
C ASP A 101 0.48 -12.02 -21.54
N LYS A 102 0.89 -11.96 -22.80
CA LYS A 102 0.73 -10.77 -23.65
C LYS A 102 -0.72 -10.58 -24.12
N GLN A 103 -1.51 -11.63 -24.12
CA GLN A 103 -2.92 -11.56 -24.53
C GLN A 103 -3.79 -10.96 -23.43
N SER A 104 -3.62 -11.43 -22.21
CA SER A 104 -4.34 -10.89 -21.06
C SER A 104 -3.66 -9.64 -20.47
N GLY A 105 -2.38 -9.43 -20.74
CA GLY A 105 -1.58 -8.37 -20.14
C GLY A 105 -1.23 -8.62 -18.68
N LEU A 106 -1.56 -9.77 -18.12
CA LEU A 106 -1.38 -10.07 -16.70
C LEU A 106 0.01 -10.66 -16.40
N LEU A 107 0.51 -10.38 -15.21
CA LEU A 107 1.59 -11.14 -14.59
C LEU A 107 1.02 -12.50 -14.17
N VAL A 108 1.36 -13.55 -14.88
CA VAL A 108 0.79 -14.90 -14.66
C VAL A 108 1.66 -15.82 -13.80
N SER A 109 2.94 -15.45 -13.62
CA SER A 109 3.85 -16.15 -12.71
C SER A 109 4.84 -15.14 -12.14
N TYR A 110 5.05 -15.19 -10.85
CA TYR A 110 6.14 -14.51 -10.18
C TYR A 110 6.76 -15.47 -9.16
N ARG A 111 7.98 -15.89 -9.47
CA ARG A 111 8.76 -16.76 -8.60
C ARG A 111 9.88 -15.96 -7.95
N TYR A 112 10.03 -16.12 -6.66
CA TYR A 112 11.20 -15.64 -5.93
C TYR A 112 11.87 -16.83 -5.24
N LYS A 113 13.12 -17.03 -5.54
CA LYS A 113 13.86 -18.26 -5.19
C LYS A 113 13.14 -19.47 -5.79
N LYS A 114 12.48 -20.30 -4.99
CA LYS A 114 11.76 -21.48 -5.48
C LYS A 114 10.26 -21.38 -5.28
N GLN A 115 9.78 -20.26 -4.70
CA GLN A 115 8.38 -20.08 -4.35
C GLN A 115 7.62 -19.31 -5.42
N GLU A 116 6.48 -19.84 -5.85
CA GLU A 116 5.54 -19.17 -6.72
C GLU A 116 4.58 -18.31 -5.88
N PHE A 117 4.38 -17.05 -6.27
CA PHE A 117 3.51 -16.09 -5.60
C PHE A 117 2.20 -15.84 -6.34
N ILE A 118 2.09 -16.24 -7.59
CA ILE A 118 0.87 -16.10 -8.38
C ILE A 118 0.13 -17.43 -8.42
N HIS A 119 -1.00 -17.49 -7.75
CA HIS A 119 -1.82 -18.69 -7.71
C HIS A 119 -2.56 -18.90 -9.04
N ASN A 120 -2.40 -20.06 -9.65
CA ASN A 120 -3.08 -20.48 -10.90
C ASN A 120 -3.02 -19.44 -12.04
N GLY A 121 -1.93 -18.67 -12.15
CA GLY A 121 -1.81 -17.65 -13.19
C GLY A 121 -2.68 -16.41 -12.98
N GLN A 122 -3.33 -16.28 -11.84
CA GLN A 122 -4.22 -15.16 -11.53
C GLN A 122 -3.46 -14.07 -10.78
N GLY A 123 -2.65 -13.33 -11.50
CA GLY A 123 -1.92 -12.18 -10.96
C GLY A 123 -2.79 -10.93 -10.77
N PRO A 124 -2.16 -9.85 -10.32
CA PRO A 124 -2.84 -8.57 -10.18
C PRO A 124 -3.53 -8.15 -11.49
N ARG A 125 -4.77 -7.70 -11.38
CA ARG A 125 -5.57 -7.22 -12.51
C ARG A 125 -6.24 -5.90 -12.18
N PRO A 126 -6.61 -5.08 -13.18
CA PRO A 126 -7.47 -3.92 -12.95
C PRO A 126 -8.79 -4.34 -12.30
N PHE A 127 -9.12 -3.70 -11.19
CA PHE A 127 -10.34 -4.00 -10.44
C PHE A 127 -10.96 -2.69 -9.93
N PHE A 128 -12.21 -2.42 -10.34
CA PHE A 128 -12.89 -1.14 -10.14
C PHE A 128 -14.08 -1.25 -9.17
N TRP A 129 -14.26 -2.42 -8.55
CA TRP A 129 -15.40 -2.70 -7.71
C TRP A 129 -14.98 -3.02 -6.29
N ARG A 130 -15.77 -2.56 -5.34
CA ARG A 130 -15.71 -2.94 -3.93
C ARG A 130 -17.08 -3.41 -3.44
N ALA A 131 -17.14 -4.07 -2.30
CA ALA A 131 -18.41 -4.38 -1.65
C ALA A 131 -19.16 -3.07 -1.35
N PRO A 132 -20.44 -2.95 -1.77
CA PRO A 132 -21.25 -1.79 -1.45
C PRO A 132 -21.54 -1.68 0.04
N ILE A 133 -21.58 -0.45 0.53
CA ILE A 133 -22.04 -0.11 1.87
C ILE A 133 -23.46 0.52 1.80
N ASP A 134 -24.08 0.79 2.95
CA ASP A 134 -25.46 1.30 3.01
C ASP A 134 -25.66 2.59 2.21
N ASN A 135 -24.69 3.51 2.27
CA ASN A 135 -24.73 4.74 1.48
C ASN A 135 -24.72 4.47 -0.03
N ASP A 136 -24.00 3.44 -0.47
CA ASP A 136 -23.96 3.05 -1.89
C ASP A 136 -25.34 2.51 -2.33
N TYR A 137 -26.02 1.75 -1.47
CA TYR A 137 -27.38 1.28 -1.72
C TYR A 137 -28.37 2.44 -1.76
N GLY A 138 -28.28 3.36 -0.81
CA GLY A 138 -29.11 4.59 -0.79
C GLY A 138 -28.96 5.40 -2.07
N ALA A 139 -27.73 5.54 -2.58
CA ALA A 139 -27.42 6.23 -3.84
C ALA A 139 -27.65 5.38 -5.10
N ARG A 140 -28.11 4.13 -4.97
CA ARG A 140 -28.31 3.16 -6.05
C ARG A 140 -27.04 2.89 -6.88
N LEU A 141 -25.83 3.04 -6.30
CA LEU A 141 -24.57 2.85 -7.00
C LEU A 141 -24.40 1.45 -7.58
N PRO A 142 -24.82 0.34 -6.93
CA PRO A 142 -24.71 -0.98 -7.52
C PRO A 142 -25.46 -1.14 -8.86
N VAL A 143 -26.55 -0.37 -9.05
CA VAL A 143 -27.30 -0.35 -10.31
C VAL A 143 -26.66 0.59 -11.31
N ARG A 144 -26.32 1.82 -10.88
CA ARG A 144 -25.75 2.86 -11.76
C ARG A 144 -24.35 2.50 -12.27
N LEU A 145 -23.55 1.80 -11.48
CA LEU A 145 -22.18 1.40 -11.80
C LEU A 145 -22.05 -0.08 -12.14
N LYS A 146 -23.14 -0.71 -12.59
CA LYS A 146 -23.17 -2.14 -12.95
C LYS A 146 -22.09 -2.49 -13.99
N ALA A 147 -21.88 -1.63 -14.99
CA ALA A 147 -20.87 -1.83 -16.03
C ALA A 147 -19.45 -1.91 -15.45
N TRP A 148 -19.10 -1.10 -14.44
CA TRP A 148 -17.82 -1.15 -13.75
C TRP A 148 -17.64 -2.43 -12.94
N LYS A 149 -18.72 -2.91 -12.30
CA LYS A 149 -18.73 -4.21 -11.64
C LYS A 149 -18.43 -5.33 -12.63
N GLU A 150 -19.15 -5.37 -13.75
CA GLU A 150 -18.98 -6.38 -14.78
C GLU A 150 -17.56 -6.34 -15.38
N ALA A 151 -17.03 -5.15 -15.67
CA ALA A 151 -15.65 -4.97 -16.13
C ALA A 151 -14.60 -5.55 -15.16
N SER A 152 -14.85 -5.43 -13.85
CA SER A 152 -13.94 -5.95 -12.82
C SER A 152 -13.85 -7.48 -12.77
N TYR A 153 -14.90 -8.18 -13.20
CA TYR A 153 -14.96 -9.64 -13.15
C TYR A 153 -14.71 -10.32 -14.51
N GLN A 154 -14.61 -9.53 -15.58
CA GLN A 154 -14.25 -10.06 -16.89
C GLN A 154 -12.75 -10.37 -16.97
N GLU A 155 -12.42 -11.35 -17.81
CA GLU A 155 -11.02 -11.61 -18.14
C GLU A 155 -10.47 -10.43 -18.94
N PRO A 156 -9.41 -9.75 -18.42
CA PRO A 156 -8.86 -8.61 -19.12
C PRO A 156 -8.20 -9.03 -20.43
N LYS A 157 -8.31 -8.14 -21.42
CA LYS A 157 -7.61 -8.27 -22.70
C LYS A 157 -6.74 -7.04 -22.90
N ALA A 158 -5.47 -7.26 -23.16
CA ALA A 158 -4.57 -6.18 -23.49
C ALA A 158 -4.91 -5.64 -24.89
N GLU A 159 -5.10 -4.33 -25.00
CA GLU A 159 -5.16 -3.62 -26.28
C GLU A 159 -3.74 -3.36 -26.80
N ASN A 160 -2.84 -2.92 -25.89
CA ASN A 160 -1.42 -2.75 -26.17
C ASN A 160 -0.59 -3.36 -25.03
N PHE A 161 0.55 -3.92 -25.41
CA PHE A 161 1.52 -4.50 -24.52
C PHE A 161 2.93 -4.01 -24.93
N ASP A 162 3.48 -3.05 -24.19
CA ASP A 162 4.72 -2.38 -24.54
C ASP A 162 5.81 -2.71 -23.51
N ILE A 163 7.04 -2.87 -24.00
CA ILE A 163 8.25 -2.99 -23.15
C ILE A 163 8.98 -1.66 -23.21
N VAL A 164 9.00 -0.96 -22.09
CA VAL A 164 9.69 0.32 -21.95
C VAL A 164 11.04 0.08 -21.25
N ARG A 165 12.12 0.31 -21.97
CA ARG A 165 13.48 0.17 -21.45
C ARG A 165 13.99 1.53 -20.98
N GLY A 166 14.23 1.65 -19.68
CA GLY A 166 14.93 2.77 -19.08
C GLY A 166 16.44 2.49 -18.97
N LYS A 167 17.17 3.46 -18.44
CA LYS A 167 18.62 3.33 -18.21
C LYS A 167 18.93 2.18 -17.24
N ASP A 168 18.13 2.09 -16.18
CA ASP A 168 18.38 1.19 -15.03
C ASP A 168 17.14 0.35 -14.68
N SER A 169 16.17 0.28 -15.60
CA SER A 169 14.93 -0.47 -15.39
C SER A 169 14.29 -0.88 -16.71
N THR A 170 13.51 -1.94 -16.63
CA THR A 170 12.60 -2.33 -17.72
C THR A 170 11.20 -2.41 -17.14
N ALA A 171 10.26 -1.76 -17.78
CA ALA A 171 8.85 -1.77 -17.39
C ALA A 171 7.99 -2.42 -18.48
N VAL A 172 6.94 -3.10 -18.04
CA VAL A 172 5.87 -3.55 -18.91
C VAL A 172 4.72 -2.56 -18.75
N LYS A 173 4.30 -1.93 -19.85
CA LYS A 173 3.16 -1.03 -19.91
C LYS A 173 2.05 -1.74 -20.66
N VAL A 174 0.91 -1.92 -20.00
CA VAL A 174 -0.24 -2.56 -20.59
C VAL A 174 -1.41 -1.58 -20.66
N THR A 175 -2.02 -1.47 -21.81
CA THR A 175 -3.27 -0.72 -22.01
C THR A 175 -4.41 -1.73 -22.13
N TYR A 176 -5.41 -1.55 -21.27
CA TYR A 176 -6.64 -2.34 -21.29
C TYR A 176 -7.79 -1.50 -21.81
N ARG A 177 -8.70 -2.14 -22.52
CA ARG A 177 -9.96 -1.52 -22.90
C ARG A 177 -11.13 -2.24 -22.23
N PHE A 178 -12.03 -1.43 -21.67
CA PHE A 178 -13.26 -1.90 -21.02
C PHE A 178 -14.48 -1.33 -21.78
N PRO A 179 -14.93 -1.98 -22.85
CA PRO A 179 -15.96 -1.44 -23.74
C PRO A 179 -17.26 -1.06 -23.03
N GLN A 180 -17.58 -1.76 -21.92
CA GLN A 180 -18.82 -1.50 -21.16
C GLN A 180 -18.79 -0.16 -20.40
N THR A 181 -17.59 0.37 -20.14
CA THR A 181 -17.38 1.60 -19.38
C THR A 181 -16.80 2.72 -20.24
N ASP A 182 -16.50 2.43 -21.52
CA ASP A 182 -15.73 3.32 -22.42
C ASP A 182 -14.38 3.77 -21.84
N ALA A 183 -13.79 2.94 -20.96
CA ALA A 183 -12.52 3.21 -20.32
C ALA A 183 -11.35 2.45 -20.98
N ARG A 184 -10.17 3.07 -20.88
CA ARG A 184 -8.88 2.50 -21.30
C ARG A 184 -7.86 2.58 -20.18
#